data_17bf5b0e712051eaaf40aba1105c6cc1
#
_entry.id   17bf5b0e712051eaaf40aba1105c6cc1
#
_cell.length_a   1.000
_cell.length_b   1.000
_cell.length_c   1.000
_cell.angle_alpha   90.00
_cell.angle_beta   90.00
_cell.angle_gamma   90.00
#
_symmetry.space_group_name_H-M   'P 1'
#
loop_
_entity.id
_entity.type
_entity.pdbx_description
1 polymer ?
#
loop_
_entity_poly.entity_id
_entity_poly.type
_entity_poly.pdbx_seq_one_letter_code
_entity_poly.pdbx_strand_id
1 'polypeptide(L)'
;MKRYLAILVAAMMTVCMFAGCAGDNNASDGEKETLIIGEADQWWGLDTTLLDGSSYTQGLVADPLVVLDEDGNMQPCIASEVHMSEDGKTITLTIPKGMKYASGEEVLPEDVVASLTRFKEVSPFTANLASLESMDIDGDNVILHLSEYTSDIAVTLAGSFVTVQDKDVLDVSTDDELLWGAQPYGMYYLSDYVDGSHVDLTRNPGYITHNPYVENKGAAHIETVTVRFISEEFSMANAFNVNDIQVILGISADGLSQVTREDKRVECKSNIPAIEYLEYNVHSEVLSDPKVREALAIAVDRNILVEANKNMIIPAWSINTEKVINHSAEYAEYYKEAYGTDVEKAKQLLAEAGWADTDGNGYLDKDGRELTLKIVANDGATEKNTVQSLQIQYKAIGVNLEIEMYTNYYHYDVIYEGKYDIGLEHWGWSEPILTLNTVFTDPQNLITCGVNDEFYDLVAQTSHTPDSNERTKMVGEAERIISDNMLLVPLYSVENNYVFANDVTGIEIVGNGAVFYNDMK
;
A
#
# COMPACT_ATOMS: atom_id res chain seq x y z
N MET A 1 17.91 18.86 -56.95
CA MET A 1 16.77 18.29 -56.22
C MET A 1 16.90 18.32 -54.70
N LYS A 2 18.06 18.22 -54.08
CA LYS A 2 18.20 18.29 -52.57
C LYS A 2 18.05 19.69 -51.94
N ARG A 3 18.08 20.77 -52.69
CA ARG A 3 17.92 22.16 -52.17
C ARG A 3 16.47 22.65 -52.12
N TYR A 4 15.56 22.02 -52.87
CA TYR A 4 14.14 22.39 -52.86
C TYR A 4 13.31 21.65 -51.83
N LEU A 5 13.83 20.50 -51.32
CA LEU A 5 13.17 19.74 -50.26
C LEU A 5 13.33 20.42 -48.87
N ALA A 6 14.47 21.10 -48.65
CA ALA A 6 14.73 21.84 -47.40
C ALA A 6 13.87 23.11 -47.24
N ILE A 7 13.43 23.69 -48.34
CA ILE A 7 12.58 24.92 -48.32
C ILE A 7 11.11 24.55 -48.09
N LEU A 8 10.67 23.35 -48.50
CA LEU A 8 9.29 22.91 -48.28
C LEU A 8 9.06 22.45 -46.80
N VAL A 9 10.07 21.88 -46.15
CA VAL A 9 10.00 21.52 -44.74
C VAL A 9 10.04 22.75 -43.82
N ALA A 10 10.81 23.79 -44.19
CA ALA A 10 10.84 25.05 -43.44
C ALA A 10 9.53 25.88 -43.60
N ALA A 11 8.81 25.72 -44.71
CA ALA A 11 7.53 26.39 -44.92
C ALA A 11 6.36 25.71 -44.22
N MET A 12 6.44 24.41 -43.93
CA MET A 12 5.42 23.70 -43.11
C MET A 12 5.56 23.96 -41.62
N MET A 13 6.76 24.24 -41.11
CA MET A 13 6.94 24.57 -39.68
C MET A 13 6.54 26.04 -39.33
N THR A 14 6.31 26.90 -40.31
CA THR A 14 5.95 28.31 -40.05
C THR A 14 4.44 28.53 -40.08
N VAL A 15 3.63 27.57 -40.50
CA VAL A 15 2.15 27.69 -40.56
C VAL A 15 1.46 27.22 -39.25
N CYS A 16 2.16 26.50 -38.39
CA CYS A 16 1.62 26.03 -37.08
C CYS A 16 1.77 27.05 -35.92
N MET A 17 2.32 28.24 -36.14
CA MET A 17 2.54 29.25 -35.09
C MET A 17 1.58 30.44 -35.08
N PHE A 18 0.51 30.45 -35.86
CA PHE A 18 -0.47 31.54 -35.87
C PHE A 18 -1.93 31.06 -35.92
N ALA A 19 -2.28 30.13 -35.00
CA ALA A 19 -3.67 29.85 -34.67
C ALA A 19 -3.81 29.75 -33.13
N GLY A 20 -3.58 30.85 -32.48
CA GLY A 20 -3.80 30.99 -31.05
C GLY A 20 -4.23 32.42 -30.74
N CYS A 21 -5.38 32.53 -30.08
CA CYS A 21 -5.99 33.70 -29.46
C CYS A 21 -7.01 34.47 -30.27
N ALA A 22 -8.24 34.02 -30.20
CA ALA A 22 -9.38 34.90 -29.99
C ALA A 22 -10.20 34.25 -28.87
N GLY A 23 -10.01 34.69 -27.64
CA GLY A 23 -10.76 34.25 -26.51
C GLY A 23 -12.20 34.77 -26.57
N ASP A 24 -13.17 33.91 -26.53
CA ASP A 24 -14.50 34.22 -26.02
C ASP A 24 -14.58 33.64 -24.60
N ASN A 25 -14.58 34.55 -23.63
CA ASN A 25 -14.95 34.26 -22.24
C ASN A 25 -16.47 33.97 -22.19
N ASN A 26 -16.83 32.77 -22.46
CA ASN A 26 -18.05 32.15 -21.92
C ASN A 26 -17.61 30.97 -21.06
N ALA A 27 -17.66 31.16 -19.75
CA ALA A 27 -17.63 30.03 -18.80
C ALA A 27 -18.88 29.19 -19.06
N SER A 28 -18.76 28.21 -19.96
CA SER A 28 -19.57 27.02 -19.95
C SER A 28 -18.92 26.07 -18.97
N ASP A 29 -19.70 25.35 -18.15
CA ASP A 29 -19.27 24.14 -17.45
C ASP A 29 -18.78 23.12 -18.51
N GLY A 30 -17.59 23.30 -19.01
CA GLY A 30 -16.92 22.40 -19.95
C GLY A 30 -16.20 21.36 -19.15
N GLU A 31 -16.60 20.10 -19.30
CA GLU A 31 -15.82 18.95 -18.83
C GLU A 31 -14.36 19.12 -19.29
N LYS A 32 -13.39 18.86 -18.39
CA LYS A 32 -11.97 18.83 -18.76
C LYS A 32 -11.75 17.72 -19.78
N GLU A 33 -11.12 18.01 -20.89
CA GLU A 33 -10.79 17.00 -21.89
C GLU A 33 -9.57 16.17 -21.45
N THR A 34 -8.64 16.78 -20.70
CA THR A 34 -7.38 16.14 -20.29
C THR A 34 -7.01 16.47 -18.83
N LEU A 35 -6.50 15.50 -18.10
CA LEU A 35 -5.91 15.64 -16.76
C LEU A 35 -4.50 15.05 -16.75
N ILE A 36 -3.56 15.74 -16.08
CA ILE A 36 -2.20 15.24 -15.92
C ILE A 36 -1.93 15.04 -14.43
N ILE A 37 -1.61 13.80 -14.05
CA ILE A 37 -1.29 13.37 -12.69
C ILE A 37 0.23 13.19 -12.57
N GLY A 38 0.85 13.70 -11.51
CA GLY A 38 2.22 13.42 -11.14
C GLY A 38 2.26 12.31 -10.07
N GLU A 39 3.04 11.28 -10.31
CA GLU A 39 3.31 10.18 -9.39
C GLU A 39 4.82 9.93 -9.32
N ALA A 40 5.34 9.52 -8.14
CA ALA A 40 6.77 9.31 -7.97
C ALA A 40 7.23 8.00 -8.62
N ASP A 41 6.45 6.94 -8.45
CA ASP A 41 6.77 5.61 -8.93
C ASP A 41 6.28 5.41 -10.37
N GLN A 42 7.09 4.73 -11.17
CA GLN A 42 6.66 4.32 -12.51
C GLN A 42 5.85 3.03 -12.45
N TRP A 43 5.01 2.84 -13.45
CA TRP A 43 4.36 1.54 -13.64
C TRP A 43 5.36 0.48 -14.09
N TRP A 44 5.19 -0.73 -13.56
CA TRP A 44 6.00 -1.90 -13.93
C TRP A 44 5.37 -2.73 -15.04
N GLY A 45 4.10 -2.48 -15.37
CA GLY A 45 3.32 -3.16 -16.39
C GLY A 45 1.84 -2.88 -16.22
N LEU A 46 1.04 -3.37 -17.17
CA LEU A 46 -0.43 -3.35 -17.12
C LEU A 46 -1.02 -4.62 -16.49
N ASP A 47 -0.33 -5.74 -16.67
CA ASP A 47 -0.74 -7.02 -16.10
C ASP A 47 -0.28 -7.12 -14.65
N THR A 48 -1.08 -6.57 -13.74
CA THR A 48 -0.77 -6.60 -12.31
C THR A 48 -0.77 -8.02 -11.72
N THR A 49 -1.33 -9.01 -12.42
CA THR A 49 -1.26 -10.42 -12.01
C THR A 49 0.19 -10.95 -11.96
N LEU A 50 1.09 -10.40 -12.77
CA LEU A 50 2.52 -10.75 -12.79
C LEU A 50 3.37 -9.96 -11.82
N LEU A 51 2.83 -8.92 -11.18
CA LEU A 51 3.57 -7.97 -10.36
C LEU A 51 3.43 -8.30 -8.87
N ASP A 52 4.41 -7.89 -8.09
CA ASP A 52 4.42 -7.93 -6.62
C ASP A 52 4.08 -6.58 -5.99
N GLY A 53 3.85 -5.56 -6.81
CA GLY A 53 3.45 -4.22 -6.40
C GLY A 53 2.60 -3.52 -7.46
N SER A 54 1.85 -2.52 -7.06
CA SER A 54 1.04 -1.67 -7.96
C SER A 54 1.15 -0.21 -7.56
N SER A 55 1.01 0.70 -8.53
CA SER A 55 0.93 2.13 -8.29
C SER A 55 -0.53 2.58 -8.03
N TYR A 56 -0.70 3.75 -7.40
CA TYR A 56 -2.03 4.30 -7.13
C TYR A 56 -2.86 4.52 -8.39
N THR A 57 -2.22 4.90 -9.49
CA THR A 57 -2.90 5.22 -10.74
C THR A 57 -3.23 4.00 -11.59
N GLN A 58 -2.76 2.80 -11.28
CA GLN A 58 -3.17 1.57 -11.97
C GLN A 58 -4.67 1.25 -11.80
N GLY A 59 -5.30 1.71 -10.71
CA GLY A 59 -6.76 1.66 -10.55
C GLY A 59 -7.55 2.44 -11.62
N LEU A 60 -6.91 3.27 -12.45
CA LEU A 60 -7.56 3.89 -13.62
C LEU A 60 -7.84 2.88 -14.73
N VAL A 61 -7.02 1.83 -14.86
CA VAL A 61 -7.10 0.87 -15.98
C VAL A 61 -7.62 -0.51 -15.57
N ALA A 62 -7.69 -0.81 -14.28
CA ALA A 62 -8.08 -2.14 -13.79
C ALA A 62 -9.00 -2.02 -12.57
N ASP A 63 -10.26 -2.39 -12.74
CA ASP A 63 -11.20 -2.55 -11.63
C ASP A 63 -11.04 -3.94 -10.99
N PRO A 64 -11.26 -4.06 -9.66
CA PRO A 64 -11.35 -5.35 -9.00
C PRO A 64 -12.71 -6.01 -9.26
N LEU A 65 -12.78 -7.33 -9.02
CA LEU A 65 -14.06 -8.06 -9.12
C LEU A 65 -15.11 -7.57 -8.13
N VAL A 66 -14.67 -7.24 -6.92
CA VAL A 66 -15.47 -6.73 -5.81
C VAL A 66 -14.73 -5.61 -5.10
N VAL A 67 -15.40 -4.86 -4.24
CA VAL A 67 -14.76 -3.97 -3.24
C VAL A 67 -15.18 -4.44 -1.84
N LEU A 68 -14.50 -3.98 -0.80
CA LEU A 68 -14.84 -4.35 0.58
C LEU A 68 -15.51 -3.18 1.31
N ASP A 69 -16.47 -3.49 2.16
CA ASP A 69 -17.01 -2.52 3.12
C ASP A 69 -16.09 -2.42 4.37
N GLU A 70 -16.48 -1.57 5.32
CA GLU A 70 -15.71 -1.35 6.55
C GLU A 70 -15.58 -2.62 7.42
N ASP A 71 -16.52 -3.56 7.28
CA ASP A 71 -16.52 -4.85 7.99
C ASP A 71 -15.79 -5.95 7.19
N GLY A 72 -15.26 -5.64 6.00
CA GLY A 72 -14.57 -6.59 5.12
C GLY A 72 -15.49 -7.49 4.31
N ASN A 73 -16.78 -7.17 4.21
CA ASN A 73 -17.68 -7.92 3.35
C ASN A 73 -17.57 -7.47 1.90
N MET A 74 -17.60 -8.44 1.00
CA MET A 74 -17.55 -8.18 -0.43
C MET A 74 -18.78 -7.41 -0.91
N GLN A 75 -18.55 -6.32 -1.62
CA GLN A 75 -19.57 -5.49 -2.27
C GLN A 75 -19.34 -5.49 -3.78
N PRO A 76 -20.36 -5.21 -4.60
CA PRO A 76 -20.22 -5.18 -6.06
C PRO A 76 -19.11 -4.23 -6.56
N CYS A 77 -18.46 -4.61 -7.71
CA CYS A 77 -17.61 -3.72 -8.52
C CYS A 77 -17.72 -4.11 -10.01
N ILE A 78 -16.90 -5.04 -10.53
CA ILE A 78 -17.16 -5.69 -11.83
C ILE A 78 -18.38 -6.60 -11.69
N ALA A 79 -18.41 -7.44 -10.67
CA ALA A 79 -19.62 -8.19 -10.35
C ALA A 79 -20.75 -7.24 -9.92
N SER A 80 -21.96 -7.42 -10.46
CA SER A 80 -23.16 -6.64 -10.08
C SER A 80 -23.79 -7.13 -8.78
N GLU A 81 -23.60 -8.41 -8.46
CA GLU A 81 -24.05 -9.06 -7.24
C GLU A 81 -22.99 -10.03 -6.76
N VAL A 82 -22.83 -10.12 -5.44
CA VAL A 82 -21.91 -11.05 -4.78
C VAL A 82 -22.66 -11.77 -3.68
N HIS A 83 -22.58 -13.09 -3.67
CA HIS A 83 -23.20 -13.91 -2.64
C HIS A 83 -22.22 -14.97 -2.14
N MET A 84 -21.99 -15.01 -0.85
CA MET A 84 -21.24 -16.08 -0.17
C MET A 84 -22.23 -17.00 0.56
N SER A 85 -22.05 -18.32 0.41
CA SER A 85 -22.86 -19.31 1.14
C SER A 85 -22.64 -19.22 2.65
N GLU A 86 -23.62 -19.68 3.45
CA GLU A 86 -23.52 -19.63 4.92
C GLU A 86 -22.30 -20.38 5.50
N ASP A 87 -21.84 -21.43 4.80
CA ASP A 87 -20.65 -22.20 5.18
C ASP A 87 -19.35 -21.63 4.65
N GLY A 88 -19.41 -20.51 3.92
CA GLY A 88 -18.26 -19.81 3.34
C GLY A 88 -17.56 -20.57 2.21
N LYS A 89 -18.14 -21.68 1.70
CA LYS A 89 -17.49 -22.56 0.71
C LYS A 89 -17.87 -22.29 -0.74
N THR A 90 -18.80 -21.37 -0.97
CA THR A 90 -19.22 -21.01 -2.31
C THR A 90 -19.37 -19.49 -2.40
N ILE A 91 -18.73 -18.89 -3.41
CA ILE A 91 -18.91 -17.48 -3.76
C ILE A 91 -19.51 -17.42 -5.15
N THR A 92 -20.65 -16.76 -5.30
CA THR A 92 -21.30 -16.51 -6.58
C THR A 92 -21.13 -15.05 -6.96
N LEU A 93 -20.54 -14.80 -8.13
CA LEU A 93 -20.34 -13.49 -8.72
C LEU A 93 -21.22 -13.37 -9.97
N THR A 94 -22.13 -12.41 -10.01
CA THR A 94 -22.96 -12.16 -11.21
C THR A 94 -22.25 -11.15 -12.11
N ILE A 95 -21.88 -11.55 -13.32
CA ILE A 95 -21.22 -10.71 -14.32
C ILE A 95 -22.29 -10.21 -15.30
N PRO A 96 -22.71 -8.94 -15.19
CA PRO A 96 -23.84 -8.44 -15.99
C PRO A 96 -23.41 -8.14 -17.41
N LYS A 97 -24.34 -8.24 -18.34
CA LYS A 97 -24.11 -7.88 -19.75
C LYS A 97 -23.98 -6.37 -19.95
N GLY A 98 -23.29 -6.00 -21.02
CA GLY A 98 -23.18 -4.61 -21.47
C GLY A 98 -21.90 -3.91 -21.04
N MET A 99 -21.12 -4.49 -20.13
CA MET A 99 -19.73 -4.05 -19.84
C MET A 99 -18.83 -4.41 -21.02
N LYS A 100 -17.96 -3.49 -21.43
CA LYS A 100 -17.08 -3.70 -22.58
C LYS A 100 -15.65 -3.28 -22.29
N TYR A 101 -14.73 -4.08 -22.78
CA TYR A 101 -13.34 -3.67 -22.91
C TYR A 101 -13.19 -2.51 -23.90
N ALA A 102 -12.02 -1.87 -23.90
CA ALA A 102 -11.71 -0.82 -24.87
C ALA A 102 -11.73 -1.33 -26.34
N SER A 103 -11.50 -2.61 -26.55
CA SER A 103 -11.64 -3.28 -27.86
C SER A 103 -13.08 -3.25 -28.40
N GLY A 104 -14.06 -3.08 -27.49
CA GLY A 104 -15.50 -3.17 -27.78
C GLY A 104 -16.09 -4.56 -27.54
N GLU A 105 -15.25 -5.56 -27.24
CA GLU A 105 -15.72 -6.89 -26.82
C GLU A 105 -16.39 -6.81 -25.45
N GLU A 106 -17.38 -7.68 -25.22
CA GLU A 106 -18.15 -7.72 -23.97
C GLU A 106 -17.38 -8.50 -22.90
N VAL A 107 -17.43 -8.02 -21.65
CA VAL A 107 -16.89 -8.77 -20.50
C VAL A 107 -17.81 -9.93 -20.18
N LEU A 108 -17.26 -11.14 -20.15
CA LEU A 108 -18.00 -12.38 -19.99
C LEU A 108 -17.58 -13.13 -18.71
N PRO A 109 -18.45 -14.02 -18.18
CA PRO A 109 -18.09 -14.93 -17.09
C PRO A 109 -16.81 -15.76 -17.38
N GLU A 110 -16.58 -16.13 -18.63
CA GLU A 110 -15.41 -16.87 -19.08
C GLU A 110 -14.11 -16.09 -18.89
N ASP A 111 -14.15 -14.76 -18.99
CA ASP A 111 -13.00 -13.88 -18.76
C ASP A 111 -12.59 -13.89 -17.29
N VAL A 112 -13.57 -13.87 -16.40
CA VAL A 112 -13.33 -13.95 -14.95
C VAL A 112 -12.69 -15.30 -14.60
N VAL A 113 -13.22 -16.39 -15.14
CA VAL A 113 -12.66 -17.74 -14.91
C VAL A 113 -11.24 -17.84 -15.47
N ALA A 114 -10.98 -17.31 -16.66
CA ALA A 114 -9.65 -17.32 -17.27
C ALA A 114 -8.65 -16.49 -16.44
N SER A 115 -9.06 -15.29 -16.00
CA SER A 115 -8.22 -14.39 -15.19
C SER A 115 -7.87 -14.98 -13.83
N LEU A 116 -8.85 -15.57 -13.12
CA LEU A 116 -8.62 -16.25 -11.85
C LEU A 116 -7.77 -17.52 -12.00
N THR A 117 -7.94 -18.26 -13.10
CA THR A 117 -7.11 -19.43 -13.39
C THR A 117 -5.67 -18.99 -13.60
N ARG A 118 -5.46 -17.94 -14.40
CA ARG A 118 -4.13 -17.40 -14.64
C ARG A 118 -3.49 -16.86 -13.35
N PHE A 119 -4.23 -16.16 -12.49
CA PHE A 119 -3.73 -15.73 -11.19
C PHE A 119 -3.18 -16.91 -10.37
N LYS A 120 -3.89 -18.05 -10.34
CA LYS A 120 -3.44 -19.26 -9.63
C LYS A 120 -2.18 -19.87 -10.23
N GLU A 121 -1.86 -19.61 -11.50
CA GLU A 121 -0.73 -20.20 -12.20
C GLU A 121 0.53 -19.35 -12.15
N VAL A 122 0.41 -18.02 -12.25
CA VAL A 122 1.57 -17.15 -12.51
C VAL A 122 1.78 -16.04 -11.47
N SER A 123 0.78 -15.73 -10.61
CA SER A 123 0.90 -14.62 -9.66
C SER A 123 1.94 -14.93 -8.56
N PRO A 124 2.73 -13.96 -8.10
CA PRO A 124 3.51 -14.08 -6.87
C PRO A 124 2.63 -14.43 -5.65
N PHE A 125 1.33 -14.12 -5.70
CA PHE A 125 0.37 -14.32 -4.62
C PHE A 125 -0.57 -15.52 -4.84
N THR A 126 -0.16 -16.54 -5.57
CA THR A 126 -0.98 -17.74 -5.83
C THR A 126 -1.54 -18.39 -4.56
N ALA A 127 -0.82 -18.31 -3.45
CA ALA A 127 -1.23 -18.85 -2.15
C ALA A 127 -2.56 -18.26 -1.64
N ASN A 128 -2.88 -17.01 -1.99
CA ASN A 128 -4.12 -16.34 -1.58
C ASN A 128 -5.39 -16.99 -2.18
N LEU A 129 -5.26 -17.75 -3.26
CA LEU A 129 -6.35 -18.53 -3.85
C LEU A 129 -6.16 -20.05 -3.66
N ALA A 130 -5.38 -20.47 -2.67
CA ALA A 130 -5.14 -21.91 -2.41
C ALA A 130 -6.43 -22.66 -2.09
N SER A 131 -7.37 -22.04 -1.39
CA SER A 131 -8.68 -22.62 -1.05
C SER A 131 -9.62 -22.76 -2.27
N LEU A 132 -9.39 -22.06 -3.37
CA LEU A 132 -10.21 -22.13 -4.59
C LEU A 132 -9.94 -23.47 -5.33
N GLU A 133 -10.87 -24.43 -5.23
CA GLU A 133 -10.75 -25.75 -5.86
C GLU A 133 -11.20 -25.77 -7.31
N SER A 134 -12.36 -25.17 -7.59
CA SER A 134 -12.96 -25.16 -8.94
C SER A 134 -13.85 -23.95 -9.17
N MET A 135 -14.14 -23.69 -10.42
CA MET A 135 -15.03 -22.62 -10.86
C MET A 135 -16.02 -23.17 -11.89
N ASP A 136 -17.29 -22.82 -11.74
CA ASP A 136 -18.37 -23.15 -12.68
C ASP A 136 -19.01 -21.88 -13.22
N ILE A 137 -19.60 -21.97 -14.41
CA ILE A 137 -20.40 -20.91 -15.01
C ILE A 137 -21.86 -21.39 -15.12
N ASP A 138 -22.78 -20.62 -14.57
CA ASP A 138 -24.23 -20.83 -14.73
C ASP A 138 -24.91 -19.53 -15.19
N GLY A 139 -25.14 -19.43 -16.49
CA GLY A 139 -25.65 -18.22 -17.13
C GLY A 139 -24.68 -17.04 -16.97
N ASP A 140 -25.09 -15.98 -16.32
CA ASP A 140 -24.27 -14.81 -16.07
C ASP A 140 -23.48 -14.92 -14.73
N ASN A 141 -23.54 -16.08 -14.05
CA ASN A 141 -22.87 -16.29 -12.77
C ASN A 141 -21.57 -17.08 -12.92
N VAL A 142 -20.53 -16.62 -12.24
CA VAL A 142 -19.32 -17.38 -11.93
C VAL A 142 -19.44 -17.89 -10.50
N ILE A 143 -19.33 -19.20 -10.32
CA ILE A 143 -19.46 -19.88 -9.03
C ILE A 143 -18.09 -20.39 -8.65
N LEU A 144 -17.52 -19.82 -7.57
CA LEU A 144 -16.24 -20.21 -7.01
C LEU A 144 -16.48 -21.25 -5.91
N HIS A 145 -15.89 -22.43 -6.02
CA HIS A 145 -15.98 -23.49 -5.02
C HIS A 145 -14.68 -23.54 -4.21
N LEU A 146 -14.81 -23.39 -2.90
CA LEU A 146 -13.69 -23.37 -1.96
C LEU A 146 -13.65 -24.67 -1.16
N SER A 147 -12.46 -25.23 -0.90
CA SER A 147 -12.27 -26.33 0.06
C SER A 147 -12.72 -25.93 1.46
N GLU A 148 -12.41 -24.68 1.81
CA GLU A 148 -12.73 -24.06 3.08
C GLU A 148 -12.80 -22.53 2.91
N TYR A 149 -13.43 -21.85 3.86
CA TYR A 149 -13.38 -20.39 3.93
C TYR A 149 -11.95 -19.96 4.29
N THR A 150 -11.43 -18.95 3.59
CA THR A 150 -10.24 -18.19 4.00
C THR A 150 -10.51 -16.70 3.84
N SER A 151 -10.08 -15.88 4.79
CA SER A 151 -10.24 -14.41 4.71
C SER A 151 -9.52 -13.81 3.50
N ASP A 152 -8.45 -14.45 3.03
CA ASP A 152 -7.62 -14.01 1.91
C ASP A 152 -8.39 -13.92 0.59
N ILE A 153 -9.42 -14.76 0.41
CA ILE A 153 -10.20 -14.77 -0.85
C ILE A 153 -10.89 -13.44 -1.11
N ALA A 154 -11.53 -12.85 -0.08
CA ALA A 154 -12.25 -11.59 -0.20
C ALA A 154 -11.29 -10.43 -0.54
N VAL A 155 -10.16 -10.36 0.17
CA VAL A 155 -9.12 -9.35 -0.06
C VAL A 155 -8.49 -9.50 -1.44
N THR A 156 -8.27 -10.75 -1.89
CA THR A 156 -7.69 -11.03 -3.20
C THR A 156 -8.63 -10.64 -4.33
N LEU A 157 -9.93 -10.96 -4.22
CA LEU A 157 -10.93 -10.57 -5.23
C LEU A 157 -11.18 -9.05 -5.26
N ALA A 158 -10.91 -8.34 -4.17
CA ALA A 158 -10.99 -6.89 -4.05
C ALA A 158 -9.66 -6.18 -4.37
N GLY A 159 -8.59 -6.92 -4.53
CA GLY A 159 -7.24 -6.39 -4.75
C GLY A 159 -6.96 -6.06 -6.22
N SER A 160 -5.97 -5.21 -6.44
CA SER A 160 -5.52 -4.78 -7.76
C SER A 160 -4.73 -5.86 -8.54
N PHE A 161 -4.40 -6.99 -7.91
CA PHE A 161 -3.61 -8.06 -8.54
C PHE A 161 -4.45 -9.09 -9.31
N VAL A 162 -5.78 -9.09 -9.11
CA VAL A 162 -6.72 -9.88 -9.92
C VAL A 162 -7.36 -8.96 -10.95
N THR A 163 -6.75 -8.87 -12.12
CA THR A 163 -7.29 -8.07 -13.23
C THR A 163 -8.10 -8.94 -14.18
N VAL A 164 -9.35 -8.54 -14.41
CA VAL A 164 -10.21 -9.21 -15.41
C VAL A 164 -9.77 -8.80 -16.80
N GLN A 165 -9.40 -9.79 -17.62
CA GLN A 165 -8.91 -9.62 -18.99
C GLN A 165 -9.69 -10.50 -19.93
N ASP A 166 -9.80 -10.06 -21.20
CA ASP A 166 -10.43 -10.81 -22.26
C ASP A 166 -9.72 -12.19 -22.44
N LYS A 167 -10.50 -13.26 -22.27
CA LYS A 167 -10.00 -14.63 -22.39
C LYS A 167 -9.35 -14.90 -23.74
N ASP A 168 -9.89 -14.36 -24.83
CA ASP A 168 -9.35 -14.57 -26.17
C ASP A 168 -7.95 -13.93 -26.31
N VAL A 169 -7.67 -12.84 -25.59
CA VAL A 169 -6.33 -12.23 -25.48
C VAL A 169 -5.43 -13.10 -24.61
N LEU A 170 -5.89 -13.57 -23.46
CA LEU A 170 -5.13 -14.43 -22.57
C LEU A 170 -4.71 -15.75 -23.25
N ASP A 171 -5.60 -16.36 -24.04
CA ASP A 171 -5.37 -17.66 -24.68
C ASP A 171 -4.26 -17.64 -25.76
N VAL A 172 -3.95 -16.47 -26.32
CA VAL A 172 -2.98 -16.34 -27.43
C VAL A 172 -1.71 -15.57 -27.09
N SER A 173 -1.66 -14.92 -25.93
CA SER A 173 -0.54 -14.07 -25.52
C SER A 173 0.38 -14.79 -24.53
N THR A 174 1.66 -14.45 -24.56
CA THR A 174 2.64 -14.84 -23.55
C THR A 174 2.66 -13.84 -22.41
N ASP A 175 3.23 -14.22 -21.24
CA ASP A 175 3.38 -13.32 -20.09
C ASP A 175 4.18 -12.06 -20.45
N ASP A 176 5.26 -12.19 -21.25
CA ASP A 176 6.05 -11.04 -21.70
C ASP A 176 5.23 -10.08 -22.58
N GLU A 177 4.33 -10.61 -23.43
CA GLU A 177 3.43 -9.79 -24.24
C GLU A 177 2.35 -9.12 -23.41
N LEU A 178 1.84 -9.78 -22.36
CA LEU A 178 0.81 -9.26 -21.48
C LEU A 178 1.35 -8.19 -20.53
N LEU A 179 2.63 -8.20 -20.19
CA LEU A 179 3.19 -7.25 -19.22
C LEU A 179 2.82 -5.78 -19.54
N TRP A 180 2.88 -5.40 -20.83
CA TRP A 180 2.47 -4.08 -21.31
C TRP A 180 1.35 -4.10 -22.34
N GLY A 181 1.03 -5.24 -22.88
CA GLY A 181 -0.02 -5.44 -23.88
C GLY A 181 -1.35 -5.93 -23.31
N ALA A 182 -1.44 -6.15 -22.00
CA ALA A 182 -2.68 -6.48 -21.32
C ALA A 182 -3.75 -5.40 -21.56
N GLN A 183 -5.00 -5.83 -21.61
CA GLN A 183 -6.16 -4.94 -21.72
C GLN A 183 -7.14 -5.25 -20.57
N PRO A 184 -6.77 -4.92 -19.34
CA PRO A 184 -7.64 -5.16 -18.20
C PRO A 184 -8.93 -4.34 -18.33
N TYR A 185 -10.00 -4.83 -17.69
CA TYR A 185 -11.24 -4.08 -17.61
C TYR A 185 -11.11 -2.94 -16.61
N GLY A 186 -11.28 -1.73 -17.09
CA GLY A 186 -11.20 -0.51 -16.28
C GLY A 186 -11.82 0.70 -16.97
N MET A 187 -11.84 1.80 -16.23
CA MET A 187 -12.42 3.08 -16.67
C MET A 187 -11.63 3.73 -17.82
N TYR A 188 -10.33 3.48 -17.87
CA TYR A 188 -9.42 3.89 -18.93
C TYR A 188 -8.68 2.68 -19.51
N TYR A 189 -8.04 2.89 -20.66
CA TYR A 189 -7.10 1.96 -21.25
C TYR A 189 -5.83 2.69 -21.68
N LEU A 190 -4.72 1.98 -21.72
CA LEU A 190 -3.43 2.51 -22.17
C LEU A 190 -3.49 2.83 -23.67
N SER A 191 -3.20 4.09 -24.02
CA SER A 191 -3.12 4.55 -25.42
C SER A 191 -1.68 4.79 -25.87
N ASP A 192 -0.77 5.16 -24.96
CA ASP A 192 0.67 5.28 -25.23
C ASP A 192 1.47 5.13 -23.93
N TYR A 193 2.75 4.77 -24.07
CA TYR A 193 3.66 4.55 -22.96
C TYR A 193 5.09 4.92 -23.35
N VAL A 194 5.74 5.69 -22.47
CA VAL A 194 7.15 6.05 -22.59
C VAL A 194 7.86 5.69 -21.28
N ASP A 195 8.72 4.67 -21.36
CA ASP A 195 9.45 4.14 -20.21
C ASP A 195 10.16 5.23 -19.40
N GLY A 196 9.96 5.20 -18.07
CA GLY A 196 10.51 6.18 -17.12
C GLY A 196 9.99 7.60 -17.27
N SER A 197 8.96 7.84 -18.10
CA SER A 197 8.42 9.17 -18.36
C SER A 197 6.94 9.30 -18.05
N HIS A 198 6.09 8.58 -18.75
CA HIS A 198 4.64 8.69 -18.59
C HIS A 198 3.87 7.53 -19.23
N VAL A 199 2.61 7.41 -18.84
CA VAL A 199 1.59 6.67 -19.57
C VAL A 199 0.46 7.60 -19.97
N ASP A 200 -0.07 7.43 -21.18
CA ASP A 200 -1.26 8.12 -21.66
C ASP A 200 -2.44 7.15 -21.67
N LEU A 201 -3.53 7.58 -21.07
CA LEU A 201 -4.73 6.81 -20.90
C LEU A 201 -5.90 7.47 -21.62
N THR A 202 -6.72 6.67 -22.28
CA THR A 202 -7.95 7.12 -22.94
C THR A 202 -9.15 6.45 -22.27
N ARG A 203 -10.24 7.19 -22.05
CA ARG A 203 -11.44 6.63 -21.40
C ARG A 203 -12.04 5.47 -22.19
N ASN A 204 -12.48 4.46 -21.46
CA ASN A 204 -13.25 3.35 -22.01
C ASN A 204 -14.73 3.75 -22.14
N PRO A 205 -15.27 3.92 -23.35
CA PRO A 205 -16.68 4.32 -23.52
C PRO A 205 -17.67 3.22 -23.15
N GLY A 206 -17.21 1.98 -23.03
CA GLY A 206 -18.00 0.81 -22.64
C GLY A 206 -17.93 0.47 -21.16
N TYR A 207 -17.25 1.29 -20.37
CA TYR A 207 -17.07 1.07 -18.94
C TYR A 207 -18.38 1.23 -18.16
N ILE A 208 -18.63 0.29 -17.25
CA ILE A 208 -19.71 0.29 -16.27
C ILE A 208 -19.16 -0.31 -14.98
N THR A 209 -19.44 0.31 -13.83
CA THR A 209 -19.11 -0.25 -12.51
C THR A 209 -20.36 -0.40 -11.65
N HIS A 210 -20.33 -1.35 -10.72
CA HIS A 210 -21.37 -1.57 -9.72
C HIS A 210 -20.89 -1.18 -8.30
N ASN A 211 -19.67 -0.61 -8.20
CA ASN A 211 -19.07 -0.15 -6.95
C ASN A 211 -20.02 0.82 -6.21
N PRO A 212 -20.55 0.48 -5.01
CA PRO A 212 -21.52 1.31 -4.30
C PRO A 212 -20.95 2.65 -3.81
N TYR A 213 -19.63 2.77 -3.69
CA TYR A 213 -18.95 3.91 -3.09
C TYR A 213 -18.66 5.06 -4.04
N VAL A 214 -18.95 4.93 -5.34
CA VAL A 214 -18.75 5.98 -6.35
C VAL A 214 -20.10 6.43 -6.92
N GLU A 215 -20.20 7.69 -7.37
CA GLU A 215 -21.44 8.22 -7.97
C GLU A 215 -21.52 7.89 -9.46
N ASN A 216 -20.43 8.11 -10.20
CA ASN A 216 -20.37 7.79 -11.63
C ASN A 216 -20.21 6.28 -11.85
N LYS A 217 -21.22 5.66 -12.43
CA LYS A 217 -21.25 4.21 -12.73
C LYS A 217 -20.90 3.90 -14.19
N GLY A 218 -20.62 4.89 -15.00
CA GLY A 218 -20.36 4.76 -16.43
C GLY A 218 -19.00 5.31 -16.86
N ALA A 219 -18.86 5.58 -18.14
CA ALA A 219 -17.64 6.12 -18.71
C ALA A 219 -17.14 7.39 -17.95
N ALA A 220 -15.83 7.55 -17.87
CA ALA A 220 -15.20 8.68 -17.19
C ALA A 220 -15.66 10.03 -17.77
N HIS A 221 -15.68 11.08 -16.95
CA HIS A 221 -15.95 12.44 -17.40
C HIS A 221 -14.78 13.00 -18.23
N ILE A 222 -13.54 12.73 -17.79
CA ILE A 222 -12.31 13.18 -18.47
C ILE A 222 -11.97 12.20 -19.61
N GLU A 223 -11.68 12.73 -20.81
CA GLU A 223 -11.40 11.90 -21.99
C GLU A 223 -10.03 11.24 -21.93
N THR A 224 -9.00 12.01 -21.51
CA THR A 224 -7.63 11.54 -21.46
C THR A 224 -6.98 11.85 -20.11
N VAL A 225 -6.18 10.90 -19.61
CA VAL A 225 -5.36 11.08 -18.40
C VAL A 225 -3.92 10.74 -18.77
N THR A 226 -3.00 11.66 -18.48
CA THR A 226 -1.56 11.37 -18.54
C THR A 226 -1.03 11.21 -17.12
N VAL A 227 -0.41 10.08 -16.81
CA VAL A 227 0.32 9.89 -15.56
C VAL A 227 1.81 10.10 -15.83
N ARG A 228 2.39 11.15 -15.25
CA ARG A 228 3.81 11.46 -15.38
C ARG A 228 4.59 10.94 -14.19
N PHE A 229 5.66 10.21 -14.47
CA PHE A 229 6.56 9.68 -13.44
C PHE A 229 7.62 10.73 -13.10
N ILE A 230 7.55 11.28 -11.89
CA ILE A 230 8.43 12.35 -11.42
C ILE A 230 8.92 11.97 -10.01
N SER A 231 10.02 11.23 -9.92
CA SER A 231 10.57 10.73 -8.65
C SER A 231 11.12 11.82 -7.73
N GLU A 232 11.59 12.94 -8.31
CA GLU A 232 12.13 14.08 -7.57
C GLU A 232 11.01 15.03 -7.10
N GLU A 233 10.75 15.10 -5.80
CA GLU A 233 9.64 15.89 -5.21
C GLU A 233 9.69 17.38 -5.54
N PHE A 234 10.89 17.99 -5.59
CA PHE A 234 11.03 19.40 -5.97
C PHE A 234 10.67 19.65 -7.45
N SER A 235 10.98 18.67 -8.30
CA SER A 235 10.59 18.71 -9.72
C SER A 235 9.09 18.53 -9.87
N MET A 236 8.47 17.64 -9.09
CA MET A 236 7.04 17.42 -9.05
C MET A 236 6.29 18.66 -8.56
N ALA A 237 6.73 19.26 -7.45
CA ALA A 237 6.17 20.51 -6.93
C ALA A 237 6.27 21.66 -7.96
N ASN A 238 7.40 21.76 -8.67
CA ASN A 238 7.58 22.78 -9.71
C ASN A 238 6.65 22.54 -10.90
N ALA A 239 6.49 21.30 -11.37
CA ALA A 239 5.56 20.96 -12.45
C ALA A 239 4.12 21.34 -12.08
N PHE A 240 3.72 21.12 -10.81
CA PHE A 240 2.41 21.56 -10.31
C PHE A 240 2.30 23.10 -10.26
N ASN A 241 3.33 23.79 -9.80
CA ASN A 241 3.33 25.26 -9.72
C ASN A 241 3.16 25.95 -11.07
N VAL A 242 3.69 25.37 -12.15
CA VAL A 242 3.57 25.92 -13.52
C VAL A 242 2.40 25.31 -14.30
N ASN A 243 1.56 24.50 -13.66
CA ASN A 243 0.40 23.81 -14.22
C ASN A 243 0.73 22.75 -15.30
N ASP A 244 1.94 22.20 -15.27
CA ASP A 244 2.31 21.05 -16.13
C ASP A 244 1.68 19.75 -15.65
N ILE A 245 1.30 19.67 -14.34
CA ILE A 245 0.48 18.63 -13.73
C ILE A 245 -0.59 19.29 -12.85
N GLN A 246 -1.75 18.64 -12.67
CA GLN A 246 -2.88 19.15 -11.89
C GLN A 246 -3.11 18.36 -10.59
N VAL A 247 -2.49 17.19 -10.46
CA VAL A 247 -2.59 16.34 -9.28
C VAL A 247 -1.20 15.84 -8.91
N ILE A 248 -0.91 15.79 -7.61
CA ILE A 248 0.22 15.07 -7.03
C ILE A 248 -0.33 13.98 -6.12
N LEU A 249 0.00 12.73 -6.39
CA LEU A 249 -0.34 11.59 -5.56
C LEU A 249 0.85 11.20 -4.68
N GLY A 250 0.90 11.78 -3.50
CA GLY A 250 1.95 11.55 -2.52
C GLY A 250 3.15 12.49 -2.66
N ILE A 251 3.33 13.36 -1.66
CA ILE A 251 4.51 14.22 -1.53
C ILE A 251 4.81 14.46 -0.05
N SER A 252 6.08 14.46 0.33
CA SER A 252 6.51 14.74 1.70
C SER A 252 6.18 16.17 2.15
N ALA A 253 6.32 16.46 3.45
CA ALA A 253 6.19 17.81 3.98
C ALA A 253 7.20 18.78 3.35
N ASP A 254 8.41 18.33 3.05
CA ASP A 254 9.45 19.14 2.42
C ASP A 254 9.11 19.45 0.97
N GLY A 255 8.67 18.46 0.21
CA GLY A 255 8.17 18.65 -1.15
C GLY A 255 6.94 19.57 -1.18
N LEU A 256 5.96 19.37 -0.28
CA LEU A 256 4.78 20.23 -0.18
C LEU A 256 5.16 21.69 0.11
N SER A 257 6.22 21.95 0.89
CA SER A 257 6.69 23.32 1.17
C SER A 257 7.11 24.10 -0.09
N GLN A 258 7.40 23.38 -1.18
CA GLN A 258 7.78 23.95 -2.48
C GLN A 258 6.56 24.17 -3.41
N VAL A 259 5.38 23.69 -3.01
CA VAL A 259 4.14 23.92 -3.78
C VAL A 259 3.60 25.31 -3.45
N THR A 260 3.92 26.27 -4.30
CA THR A 260 3.61 27.70 -4.10
C THR A 260 2.34 28.16 -4.81
N ARG A 261 1.81 27.40 -5.78
CA ARG A 261 0.53 27.68 -6.44
C ARG A 261 -0.58 27.85 -5.40
N GLU A 262 -1.38 28.93 -5.50
CA GLU A 262 -2.40 29.31 -4.52
C GLU A 262 -3.71 28.55 -4.72
N ASP A 263 -4.12 28.29 -5.98
CA ASP A 263 -5.34 27.60 -6.35
C ASP A 263 -5.19 26.08 -6.24
N LYS A 264 -5.02 25.61 -5.01
CA LYS A 264 -4.85 24.19 -4.69
C LYS A 264 -5.65 23.76 -3.46
N ARG A 265 -6.00 22.48 -3.43
CA ARG A 265 -6.44 21.72 -2.27
C ARG A 265 -5.33 20.76 -1.86
N VAL A 266 -5.08 20.65 -0.57
CA VAL A 266 -4.14 19.67 0.00
C VAL A 266 -4.93 18.76 0.94
N GLU A 267 -4.77 17.47 0.78
CA GLU A 267 -5.27 16.46 1.70
C GLU A 267 -4.08 15.70 2.29
N CYS A 268 -4.04 15.58 3.60
CA CYS A 268 -3.06 14.76 4.31
C CYS A 268 -3.77 13.50 4.76
N LYS A 269 -3.36 12.35 4.24
CA LYS A 269 -4.00 11.07 4.50
C LYS A 269 -2.99 9.94 4.52
N SER A 270 -3.22 8.95 5.38
CA SER A 270 -2.58 7.65 5.25
C SER A 270 -3.45 6.77 4.35
N ASN A 271 -2.89 6.28 3.27
CA ASN A 271 -3.52 5.28 2.39
C ASN A 271 -2.68 4.00 2.29
N ILE A 272 -1.59 3.92 3.05
CA ILE A 272 -0.74 2.74 3.11
C ILE A 272 -1.19 1.91 4.33
N PRO A 273 -1.60 0.66 4.17
CA PRO A 273 -2.03 -0.18 5.28
C PRO A 273 -0.83 -0.75 6.08
N ALA A 274 0.23 0.00 6.21
CA ALA A 274 1.46 -0.39 6.88
C ALA A 274 1.76 0.45 8.13
N ILE A 275 2.42 -0.19 9.09
CA ILE A 275 2.96 0.43 10.30
C ILE A 275 4.48 0.31 10.27
N GLU A 276 5.16 1.39 10.60
CA GLU A 276 6.56 1.34 10.99
C GLU A 276 6.67 0.79 12.41
N TYR A 277 7.56 -0.17 12.61
CA TYR A 277 7.80 -0.79 13.90
C TYR A 277 9.28 -1.12 14.13
N LEU A 278 9.64 -1.30 15.39
CA LEU A 278 10.93 -1.88 15.74
C LEU A 278 10.79 -3.39 15.82
N GLU A 279 11.63 -4.10 15.11
CA GLU A 279 11.83 -5.53 15.22
C GLU A 279 13.04 -5.82 16.11
N TYR A 280 12.89 -6.69 17.11
CA TYR A 280 13.97 -7.06 17.99
C TYR A 280 14.55 -8.43 17.65
N ASN A 281 15.85 -8.49 17.38
CA ASN A 281 16.54 -9.75 17.21
C ASN A 281 16.69 -10.48 18.57
N VAL A 282 15.79 -11.41 18.84
CA VAL A 282 15.76 -12.17 20.10
C VAL A 282 16.97 -13.10 20.28
N HIS A 283 17.76 -13.33 19.24
CA HIS A 283 19.03 -14.07 19.31
C HIS A 283 20.23 -13.19 19.67
N SER A 284 20.06 -11.87 19.67
CA SER A 284 21.09 -10.95 20.19
C SER A 284 21.35 -11.24 21.67
N GLU A 285 22.62 -11.26 22.07
CA GLU A 285 22.99 -11.52 23.48
C GLU A 285 22.27 -10.59 24.46
N VAL A 286 22.07 -9.34 24.07
CA VAL A 286 21.43 -8.31 24.88
C VAL A 286 19.90 -8.43 24.83
N LEU A 287 19.35 -8.59 23.60
CA LEU A 287 17.90 -8.59 23.40
C LEU A 287 17.24 -9.97 23.64
N SER A 288 18.01 -11.00 23.99
CA SER A 288 17.44 -12.24 24.53
C SER A 288 16.75 -12.05 25.88
N ASP A 289 17.12 -11.00 26.65
CA ASP A 289 16.44 -10.66 27.92
C ASP A 289 15.15 -9.84 27.64
N PRO A 290 13.94 -10.36 27.94
CA PRO A 290 12.69 -9.66 27.71
C PRO A 290 12.57 -8.34 28.48
N LYS A 291 13.23 -8.19 29.64
CA LYS A 291 13.24 -6.93 30.39
C LYS A 291 13.94 -5.81 29.62
N VAL A 292 15.01 -6.14 28.90
CA VAL A 292 15.70 -5.17 28.05
C VAL A 292 14.79 -4.76 26.89
N ARG A 293 14.12 -5.72 26.24
CA ARG A 293 13.17 -5.40 25.16
C ARG A 293 12.01 -4.52 25.64
N GLU A 294 11.40 -4.86 26.81
CA GLU A 294 10.34 -4.05 27.40
C GLU A 294 10.85 -2.63 27.75
N ALA A 295 12.05 -2.52 28.33
CA ALA A 295 12.63 -1.22 28.64
C ALA A 295 12.82 -0.34 27.40
N LEU A 296 13.30 -0.89 26.30
CA LEU A 296 13.46 -0.19 25.04
C LEU A 296 12.10 0.23 24.45
N ALA A 297 11.09 -0.64 24.52
CA ALA A 297 9.75 -0.36 24.00
C ALA A 297 9.08 0.82 24.71
N ILE A 298 9.10 0.81 26.07
CA ILE A 298 8.46 1.86 26.88
C ILE A 298 9.31 3.13 27.00
N ALA A 299 10.57 3.12 26.55
CA ALA A 299 11.38 4.33 26.46
C ALA A 299 11.01 5.22 25.26
N VAL A 300 10.26 4.69 24.30
CA VAL A 300 9.90 5.43 23.08
C VAL A 300 8.73 6.38 23.35
N ASP A 301 8.99 7.68 23.22
CA ASP A 301 7.94 8.71 23.15
C ASP A 301 7.58 8.98 21.68
N ARG A 302 6.41 8.50 21.27
CA ARG A 302 5.90 8.65 19.90
C ARG A 302 5.59 10.10 19.54
N ASN A 303 5.31 10.98 20.51
CA ASN A 303 5.10 12.40 20.22
C ASN A 303 6.40 13.07 19.74
N ILE A 304 7.56 12.65 20.31
CA ILE A 304 8.87 13.12 19.83
C ILE A 304 9.13 12.64 18.41
N LEU A 305 8.70 11.42 18.05
CA LEU A 305 8.78 10.93 16.67
C LEU A 305 7.90 11.75 15.72
N VAL A 306 6.67 12.12 16.15
CA VAL A 306 5.77 12.99 15.38
C VAL A 306 6.41 14.34 15.10
N GLU A 307 6.99 14.98 16.12
CA GLU A 307 7.68 16.26 15.97
C GLU A 307 8.91 16.15 15.03
N ALA A 308 9.70 15.09 15.19
CA ALA A 308 10.87 14.84 14.35
C ALA A 308 10.50 14.65 12.87
N ASN A 309 9.33 14.08 12.61
CA ASN A 309 8.78 13.84 11.27
C ASN A 309 7.78 14.91 10.81
N LYS A 310 7.83 16.12 11.39
CA LYS A 310 7.05 17.30 10.95
C LYS A 310 5.55 17.07 10.91
N ASN A 311 5.03 16.23 11.81
CA ASN A 311 3.63 15.81 11.89
C ASN A 311 3.11 15.05 10.66
N MET A 312 4.00 14.34 9.95
CA MET A 312 3.65 13.49 8.81
C MET A 312 3.52 12.01 9.19
N ILE A 313 3.40 11.73 10.47
CA ILE A 313 3.17 10.39 11.00
C ILE A 313 2.09 10.41 12.08
N ILE A 314 1.36 9.32 12.19
CA ILE A 314 0.36 9.08 13.23
C ILE A 314 0.88 8.00 14.19
N PRO A 315 0.95 8.23 15.51
CA PRO A 315 1.35 7.21 16.47
C PRO A 315 0.53 5.93 16.36
N ALA A 316 1.19 4.78 16.28
CA ALA A 316 0.56 3.47 16.23
C ALA A 316 0.71 2.72 17.56
N TRP A 317 -0.32 1.94 17.91
CA TRP A 317 -0.40 1.13 19.11
C TRP A 317 -0.77 -0.32 18.82
N SER A 318 -0.76 -0.70 17.56
CA SER A 318 -0.94 -2.03 17.00
C SER A 318 0.00 -2.17 15.80
N ILE A 319 0.37 -3.37 15.42
CA ILE A 319 1.13 -3.64 14.19
C ILE A 319 0.27 -3.52 12.94
N ASN A 320 -1.02 -3.32 13.10
CA ASN A 320 -1.97 -3.08 12.02
C ASN A 320 -2.60 -1.70 12.16
N THR A 321 -2.77 -0.97 11.06
CA THR A 321 -3.39 0.35 11.08
C THR A 321 -4.88 0.26 11.42
N GLU A 322 -5.44 1.31 12.02
CA GLU A 322 -6.89 1.43 12.25
C GLU A 322 -7.72 1.49 10.95
N LYS A 323 -7.06 1.57 9.78
CA LYS A 323 -7.70 1.67 8.46
C LYS A 323 -7.93 0.31 7.79
N VAL A 324 -7.34 -0.75 8.33
CA VAL A 324 -7.54 -2.10 7.79
C VAL A 324 -8.73 -2.79 8.44
N ILE A 325 -9.40 -3.66 7.69
CA ILE A 325 -10.47 -4.51 8.23
C ILE A 325 -9.92 -5.39 9.36
N ASN A 326 -10.77 -5.73 10.32
CA ASN A 326 -10.40 -6.56 11.48
C ASN A 326 -9.26 -5.98 12.37
N HIS A 327 -8.96 -4.68 12.28
CA HIS A 327 -8.11 -4.03 13.26
C HIS A 327 -8.71 -4.13 14.67
N SER A 328 -7.93 -4.55 15.66
CA SER A 328 -8.39 -4.66 17.04
C SER A 328 -8.14 -3.37 17.83
N ALA A 329 -9.14 -2.49 17.87
CA ALA A 329 -9.06 -1.26 18.68
C ALA A 329 -8.92 -1.57 20.20
N GLU A 330 -9.49 -2.70 20.66
CA GLU A 330 -9.36 -3.16 22.07
C GLU A 330 -7.90 -3.52 22.37
N TYR A 331 -7.23 -4.21 21.45
CA TYR A 331 -5.82 -4.52 21.63
C TYR A 331 -4.94 -3.26 21.56
N ALA A 332 -5.20 -2.35 20.63
CA ALA A 332 -4.43 -1.11 20.51
C ALA A 332 -4.49 -0.28 21.80
N GLU A 333 -5.65 -0.18 22.44
CA GLU A 333 -5.80 0.51 23.73
C GLU A 333 -5.08 -0.25 24.86
N TYR A 334 -5.20 -1.59 24.90
CA TYR A 334 -4.43 -2.43 25.84
C TYR A 334 -2.92 -2.17 25.70
N TYR A 335 -2.38 -2.21 24.47
CA TYR A 335 -0.95 -1.98 24.24
C TYR A 335 -0.52 -0.60 24.71
N LYS A 336 -1.30 0.42 24.43
CA LYS A 336 -1.03 1.80 24.84
C LYS A 336 -1.02 1.97 26.35
N GLU A 337 -1.95 1.32 27.07
CA GLU A 337 -1.98 1.35 28.54
C GLU A 337 -0.83 0.56 29.16
N ALA A 338 -0.52 -0.62 28.63
CA ALA A 338 0.49 -1.52 29.20
C ALA A 338 1.93 -1.08 28.89
N TYR A 339 2.16 -0.58 27.66
CA TYR A 339 3.48 -0.33 27.08
C TYR A 339 3.66 1.10 26.56
N GLY A 340 2.83 2.04 27.01
CA GLY A 340 3.02 3.47 26.79
C GLY A 340 4.32 3.99 27.39
N THR A 341 4.71 5.19 27.00
CA THR A 341 6.00 5.77 27.40
C THR A 341 6.16 5.88 28.91
N ASP A 342 7.19 5.22 29.47
CA ASP A 342 7.60 5.29 30.87
C ASP A 342 9.12 5.15 31.02
N VAL A 343 9.82 6.28 30.92
CA VAL A 343 11.29 6.34 30.98
C VAL A 343 11.84 5.87 32.34
N GLU A 344 11.15 6.12 33.44
CA GLU A 344 11.62 5.72 34.77
C GLU A 344 11.47 4.20 34.97
N LYS A 345 10.35 3.61 34.52
CA LYS A 345 10.18 2.14 34.49
C LYS A 345 11.22 1.50 33.55
N ALA A 346 11.53 2.11 32.41
CA ALA A 346 12.56 1.62 31.49
C ALA A 346 13.93 1.53 32.18
N LYS A 347 14.37 2.56 32.88
CA LYS A 347 15.62 2.54 33.65
C LYS A 347 15.61 1.49 34.75
N GLN A 348 14.47 1.31 35.44
CA GLN A 348 14.33 0.28 36.47
C GLN A 348 14.49 -1.12 35.85
N LEU A 349 13.85 -1.39 34.73
CA LEU A 349 13.94 -2.71 34.06
C LEU A 349 15.37 -3.01 33.60
N LEU A 350 16.11 -2.01 33.07
CA LEU A 350 17.51 -2.18 32.73
C LEU A 350 18.37 -2.47 33.97
N ALA A 351 18.13 -1.78 35.09
CA ALA A 351 18.83 -2.07 36.34
C ALA A 351 18.51 -3.46 36.89
N GLU A 352 17.24 -3.93 36.80
CA GLU A 352 16.84 -5.29 37.16
C GLU A 352 17.48 -6.35 36.25
N ALA A 353 17.74 -6.02 34.98
CA ALA A 353 18.48 -6.86 34.04
C ALA A 353 20.00 -6.85 34.30
N GLY A 354 20.46 -6.05 35.28
CA GLY A 354 21.86 -5.98 35.72
C GLY A 354 22.72 -4.96 34.97
N TRP A 355 22.11 -4.02 34.27
CA TRP A 355 22.81 -2.92 33.60
C TRP A 355 22.93 -1.70 34.51
N ALA A 356 24.12 -1.10 34.60
CA ALA A 356 24.39 0.08 35.43
C ALA A 356 25.52 0.91 34.82
N ASP A 357 25.48 2.24 34.96
CA ASP A 357 26.61 3.10 34.58
C ASP A 357 27.69 3.00 35.69
N THR A 358 28.68 2.16 35.49
CA THR A 358 29.71 1.88 36.52
C THR A 358 30.93 2.77 36.39
N ASP A 359 31.16 3.40 35.25
CA ASP A 359 32.31 4.28 34.98
C ASP A 359 31.97 5.79 34.92
N GLY A 360 30.67 6.12 34.93
CA GLY A 360 30.17 7.50 34.93
C GLY A 360 30.20 8.18 33.57
N ASN A 361 30.23 7.40 32.47
CA ASN A 361 30.29 7.94 31.10
C ASN A 361 28.88 8.28 30.54
N GLY A 362 27.80 7.90 31.25
CA GLY A 362 26.42 8.13 30.89
C GLY A 362 25.79 7.00 30.06
N TYR A 363 26.53 5.93 29.79
CA TYR A 363 26.02 4.71 29.22
C TYR A 363 26.04 3.57 30.25
N LEU A 364 25.09 2.66 30.15
CA LEU A 364 25.04 1.52 31.04
C LEU A 364 26.05 0.45 30.59
N ASP A 365 26.61 -0.24 31.55
CA ASP A 365 27.50 -1.36 31.30
C ASP A 365 27.14 -2.58 32.17
N LYS A 366 27.53 -3.76 31.70
CA LYS A 366 27.39 -5.04 32.40
C LYS A 366 28.58 -5.93 32.09
N ASP A 367 29.23 -6.47 33.12
CA ASP A 367 30.43 -7.31 32.96
C ASP A 367 31.56 -6.65 32.14
N GLY A 368 31.69 -5.33 32.23
CA GLY A 368 32.71 -4.52 31.54
C GLY A 368 32.41 -4.29 30.05
N ARG A 369 31.18 -4.48 29.60
CA ARG A 369 30.72 -4.15 28.26
C ARG A 369 29.61 -3.10 28.32
N GLU A 370 29.78 -2.03 27.54
CA GLU A 370 28.77 -1.00 27.37
C GLU A 370 27.50 -1.55 26.67
N LEU A 371 26.33 -1.08 27.08
CA LEU A 371 25.06 -1.40 26.45
C LEU A 371 24.96 -0.68 25.10
N THR A 372 25.53 -1.32 24.10
CA THR A 372 25.50 -0.85 22.72
C THR A 372 24.65 -1.76 21.87
N LEU A 373 23.71 -1.18 21.11
CA LEU A 373 22.79 -1.86 20.20
C LEU A 373 22.91 -1.25 18.81
N LYS A 374 22.79 -2.09 17.79
CA LYS A 374 22.78 -1.69 16.39
C LYS A 374 21.36 -1.67 15.85
N ILE A 375 20.92 -0.51 15.32
CA ILE A 375 19.69 -0.39 14.55
C ILE A 375 20.02 -0.32 13.06
N VAL A 376 19.30 -1.11 12.26
CA VAL A 376 19.36 -1.09 10.80
C VAL A 376 18.05 -0.55 10.23
N ALA A 377 18.12 0.25 9.17
CA ALA A 377 16.96 0.89 8.54
C ALA A 377 17.23 1.21 7.07
N ASN A 378 16.17 1.42 6.31
CA ASN A 378 16.26 2.05 4.99
C ASN A 378 16.64 3.53 5.12
N ASP A 379 17.27 4.12 4.10
CA ASP A 379 17.81 5.50 4.14
C ASP A 379 16.79 6.60 3.77
N GLY A 380 15.49 6.30 3.86
CA GLY A 380 14.41 7.26 3.70
C GLY A 380 14.50 8.42 4.72
N ALA A 381 13.84 9.53 4.39
CA ALA A 381 13.87 10.73 5.24
C ALA A 381 13.15 10.52 6.58
N THR A 382 12.01 9.83 6.56
CA THR A 382 11.21 9.50 7.75
C THR A 382 11.98 8.53 8.66
N GLU A 383 12.55 7.47 8.09
CA GLU A 383 13.34 6.48 8.82
C GLU A 383 14.57 7.11 9.46
N LYS A 384 15.26 7.99 8.72
CA LYS A 384 16.41 8.74 9.24
C LYS A 384 16.06 9.61 10.43
N ASN A 385 14.99 10.38 10.35
CA ASN A 385 14.50 11.21 11.46
C ASN A 385 14.13 10.33 12.66
N THR A 386 13.48 9.20 12.40
CA THR A 386 13.06 8.24 13.43
C THR A 386 14.26 7.63 14.16
N VAL A 387 15.25 7.05 13.46
CA VAL A 387 16.40 6.42 14.12
C VAL A 387 17.26 7.42 14.88
N GLN A 388 17.39 8.67 14.39
CA GLN A 388 18.09 9.73 15.11
C GLN A 388 17.34 10.16 16.38
N SER A 389 16.02 10.23 16.31
CA SER A 389 15.18 10.51 17.49
C SER A 389 15.28 9.37 18.51
N LEU A 390 15.22 8.11 18.07
CA LEU A 390 15.40 6.94 18.94
C LEU A 390 16.78 6.94 19.61
N GLN A 391 17.85 7.30 18.90
CA GLN A 391 19.18 7.41 19.46
C GLN A 391 19.25 8.38 20.65
N ILE A 392 18.55 9.52 20.52
CA ILE A 392 18.47 10.52 21.61
C ILE A 392 17.68 9.96 22.79
N GLN A 393 16.53 9.31 22.53
CA GLN A 393 15.67 8.76 23.56
C GLN A 393 16.34 7.59 24.30
N TYR A 394 17.01 6.69 23.60
CA TYR A 394 17.74 5.57 24.20
C TYR A 394 18.96 6.02 24.99
N LYS A 395 19.65 7.07 24.52
CA LYS A 395 20.72 7.69 25.32
C LYS A 395 20.21 8.20 26.68
N ALA A 396 18.98 8.70 26.76
CA ALA A 396 18.41 9.20 28.02
C ALA A 396 18.16 8.09 29.05
N ILE A 397 18.15 6.83 28.63
CA ILE A 397 18.09 5.64 29.50
C ILE A 397 19.42 4.90 29.58
N GLY A 398 20.50 5.48 29.05
CA GLY A 398 21.87 4.95 29.12
C GLY A 398 22.21 3.90 28.07
N VAL A 399 21.46 3.80 26.98
CA VAL A 399 21.72 2.88 25.86
C VAL A 399 22.44 3.62 24.73
N ASN A 400 23.53 3.05 24.25
CA ASN A 400 24.25 3.52 23.06
C ASN A 400 23.62 2.87 21.81
N LEU A 401 22.99 3.66 20.93
CA LEU A 401 22.39 3.17 19.68
C LEU A 401 23.28 3.53 18.48
N GLU A 402 23.84 2.52 17.84
CA GLU A 402 24.59 2.66 16.59
C GLU A 402 23.63 2.52 15.41
N ILE A 403 23.66 3.50 14.47
CA ILE A 403 22.75 3.57 13.33
C ILE A 403 23.47 3.12 12.07
N GLU A 404 22.93 2.12 11.39
CA GLU A 404 23.33 1.69 10.05
C GLU A 404 22.14 1.85 9.09
N MET A 405 22.32 2.65 8.02
CA MET A 405 21.28 2.90 7.03
C MET A 405 21.68 2.36 5.67
N TYR A 406 20.72 1.82 4.94
CA TYR A 406 20.92 1.13 3.67
C TYR A 406 19.99 1.68 2.60
N THR A 407 20.51 1.84 1.38
CA THR A 407 19.73 2.21 0.19
C THR A 407 18.99 1.00 -0.39
N ASN A 408 17.94 1.24 -1.17
CA ASN A 408 17.24 0.22 -1.96
C ASN A 408 16.83 -1.01 -1.14
N TYR A 409 16.43 -0.81 0.11
CA TYR A 409 15.97 -1.87 1.01
C TYR A 409 17.01 -2.97 1.33
N TYR A 410 18.30 -2.76 1.10
CA TYR A 410 19.34 -3.72 1.47
C TYR A 410 19.43 -4.03 2.97
N HIS A 411 18.76 -3.26 3.82
CA HIS A 411 18.64 -3.57 5.24
C HIS A 411 17.92 -4.92 5.47
N TYR A 412 17.01 -5.34 4.58
CA TYR A 412 16.39 -6.67 4.65
C TYR A 412 17.42 -7.80 4.57
N ASP A 413 18.42 -7.70 3.69
CA ASP A 413 19.49 -8.70 3.61
C ASP A 413 20.26 -8.82 4.94
N VAL A 414 20.49 -7.68 5.62
CA VAL A 414 21.16 -7.62 6.93
C VAL A 414 20.31 -8.27 8.02
N ILE A 415 19.00 -8.07 7.97
CA ILE A 415 18.02 -8.68 8.89
C ILE A 415 17.95 -10.18 8.68
N TYR A 416 17.79 -10.65 7.44
CA TYR A 416 17.76 -12.08 7.12
C TYR A 416 19.08 -12.80 7.44
N GLU A 417 20.20 -12.11 7.41
CA GLU A 417 21.51 -12.63 7.87
C GLU A 417 21.68 -12.57 9.39
N GLY A 418 20.76 -11.99 10.15
CA GLY A 418 20.81 -11.86 11.61
C GLY A 418 21.89 -10.89 12.12
N LYS A 419 22.35 -9.96 11.30
CA LYS A 419 23.46 -9.04 11.61
C LYS A 419 23.01 -7.71 12.21
N TYR A 420 21.98 -7.72 13.01
CA TYR A 420 21.36 -6.55 13.65
C TYR A 420 20.96 -6.87 15.09
N ASP A 421 20.67 -5.84 15.88
CA ASP A 421 19.97 -5.96 17.15
C ASP A 421 18.52 -5.48 16.99
N ILE A 422 18.33 -4.34 16.31
CA ILE A 422 17.02 -3.71 16.07
C ILE A 422 16.87 -3.45 14.57
N GLY A 423 15.76 -3.89 13.96
CA GLY A 423 15.32 -3.48 12.64
C GLY A 423 14.28 -2.36 12.75
N LEU A 424 14.36 -1.32 11.93
CA LEU A 424 13.24 -0.41 11.67
C LEU A 424 12.59 -0.85 10.37
N GLU A 425 11.41 -1.43 10.48
CA GLU A 425 10.72 -2.14 9.41
C GLU A 425 9.32 -1.59 9.21
N HIS A 426 8.78 -1.77 8.02
CA HIS A 426 7.37 -1.52 7.75
C HIS A 426 6.76 -2.67 6.97
N TRP A 427 5.68 -3.21 7.49
CA TRP A 427 4.88 -4.22 6.83
C TRP A 427 3.41 -3.90 7.03
N GLY A 428 2.58 -4.25 6.08
CA GLY A 428 1.15 -4.13 6.21
C GLY A 428 0.40 -4.54 4.96
N TRP A 429 -0.72 -5.17 5.17
CA TRP A 429 -1.69 -5.55 4.15
C TRP A 429 -3.07 -5.02 4.54
N SER A 430 -3.99 -5.04 3.60
CA SER A 430 -5.38 -4.59 3.83
C SER A 430 -6.15 -5.46 4.85
N GLU A 431 -5.57 -6.60 5.25
CA GLU A 431 -6.14 -7.53 6.20
C GLU A 431 -5.04 -7.99 7.18
N PRO A 432 -5.25 -7.84 8.52
CA PRO A 432 -4.23 -8.12 9.55
C PRO A 432 -3.68 -9.54 9.52
N ILE A 433 -4.51 -10.51 9.15
CA ILE A 433 -4.08 -11.90 9.14
C ILE A 433 -2.98 -12.16 8.11
N LEU A 434 -3.01 -11.44 6.99
CA LEU A 434 -1.93 -11.50 5.99
C LEU A 434 -0.63 -10.96 6.57
N THR A 435 -0.69 -9.87 7.35
CA THR A 435 0.48 -9.34 8.06
C THR A 435 1.02 -10.37 9.04
N LEU A 436 0.16 -10.96 9.88
CA LEU A 436 0.56 -11.95 10.86
C LEU A 436 1.15 -13.22 10.21
N ASN A 437 0.54 -13.71 9.13
CA ASN A 437 1.06 -14.83 8.38
C ASN A 437 2.42 -14.53 7.77
N THR A 438 2.54 -13.43 7.03
CA THR A 438 3.78 -13.12 6.29
C THR A 438 4.95 -12.85 7.23
N VAL A 439 4.73 -12.04 8.28
CA VAL A 439 5.82 -11.62 9.18
C VAL A 439 6.25 -12.76 10.11
N PHE A 440 5.31 -13.57 10.61
CA PHE A 440 5.60 -14.55 11.68
C PHE A 440 5.65 -16.00 11.24
N THR A 441 5.30 -16.33 9.99
CA THR A 441 5.38 -17.71 9.49
C THR A 441 6.53 -17.93 8.50
N ASP A 442 7.18 -16.88 8.01
CA ASP A 442 8.37 -17.00 7.17
C ASP A 442 9.54 -17.56 8.01
N PRO A 443 10.05 -18.77 7.72
CA PRO A 443 11.14 -19.37 8.47
C PRO A 443 12.49 -18.62 8.31
N GLN A 444 12.61 -17.71 7.37
CA GLN A 444 13.80 -16.87 7.21
C GLN A 444 13.76 -15.66 8.15
N ASN A 445 12.59 -15.29 8.65
CA ASN A 445 12.45 -14.18 9.58
C ASN A 445 12.80 -14.67 11.01
N LEU A 446 13.82 -14.05 11.63
CA LEU A 446 14.29 -14.42 12.98
C LEU A 446 13.26 -14.17 14.07
N ILE A 447 12.32 -13.27 13.83
CA ILE A 447 11.24 -12.95 14.75
C ILE A 447 10.31 -14.14 15.01
N THR A 448 10.20 -15.08 14.07
CA THR A 448 9.37 -16.28 14.20
C THR A 448 9.75 -17.15 15.38
N CYS A 449 11.00 -17.07 15.83
CA CYS A 449 11.48 -17.83 16.99
C CYS A 449 10.88 -17.33 18.32
N GLY A 450 10.26 -16.16 18.35
CA GLY A 450 9.67 -15.56 19.54
C GLY A 450 8.22 -15.96 19.81
N VAL A 451 7.56 -16.63 18.87
CA VAL A 451 6.17 -17.10 18.99
C VAL A 451 6.11 -18.61 19.20
N ASN A 452 4.98 -19.10 19.68
CA ASN A 452 4.76 -20.50 20.04
C ASN A 452 3.66 -21.14 19.19
N ASP A 453 3.42 -22.45 19.38
CA ASP A 453 2.39 -23.19 18.66
C ASP A 453 0.99 -22.60 18.84
N GLU A 454 0.68 -22.02 20.03
CA GLU A 454 -0.59 -21.35 20.30
C GLU A 454 -0.82 -20.16 19.36
N PHE A 455 0.22 -19.38 19.07
CA PHE A 455 0.15 -18.28 18.10
C PHE A 455 -0.17 -18.79 16.69
N TYR A 456 0.54 -19.83 16.23
CA TYR A 456 0.31 -20.40 14.90
C TYR A 456 -1.09 -21.01 14.75
N ASP A 457 -1.56 -21.72 15.78
CA ASP A 457 -2.92 -22.28 15.81
C ASP A 457 -3.97 -21.17 15.76
N LEU A 458 -3.75 -20.09 16.51
CA LEU A 458 -4.65 -18.94 16.56
C LEU A 458 -4.71 -18.21 15.19
N VAL A 459 -3.56 -17.94 14.58
CA VAL A 459 -3.47 -17.30 13.26
C VAL A 459 -4.16 -18.16 12.20
N ALA A 460 -3.92 -19.47 12.19
CA ALA A 460 -4.58 -20.40 11.28
C ALA A 460 -6.10 -20.43 11.48
N GLN A 461 -6.59 -20.48 12.72
CA GLN A 461 -8.02 -20.43 13.02
C GLN A 461 -8.64 -19.11 12.57
N THR A 462 -7.96 -18.00 12.80
CA THR A 462 -8.44 -16.65 12.39
C THR A 462 -8.69 -16.60 10.90
N SER A 463 -7.76 -17.12 10.09
CA SER A 463 -7.88 -17.16 8.62
C SER A 463 -9.13 -17.91 8.15
N HIS A 464 -9.58 -18.90 8.92
CA HIS A 464 -10.72 -19.77 8.57
C HIS A 464 -12.05 -19.38 9.26
N THR A 465 -12.07 -18.26 9.99
CA THR A 465 -13.25 -17.79 10.73
C THR A 465 -14.07 -16.84 9.85
N PRO A 466 -15.32 -17.15 9.44
CA PRO A 466 -16.13 -16.29 8.57
C PRO A 466 -16.63 -15.02 9.26
N ASP A 467 -16.87 -15.05 10.57
CA ASP A 467 -17.38 -13.90 11.33
C ASP A 467 -16.30 -12.84 11.56
N SER A 468 -16.47 -11.66 11.00
CA SER A 468 -15.50 -10.56 11.06
C SER A 468 -15.24 -10.07 12.49
N ASN A 469 -16.27 -10.02 13.35
CA ASN A 469 -16.09 -9.60 14.74
C ASN A 469 -15.29 -10.61 15.55
N GLU A 470 -15.48 -11.90 15.26
CA GLU A 470 -14.70 -12.96 15.88
C GLU A 470 -13.25 -12.90 15.41
N ARG A 471 -13.02 -12.72 14.10
CA ARG A 471 -11.67 -12.50 13.56
C ARG A 471 -10.96 -11.32 14.23
N THR A 472 -11.64 -10.17 14.37
CA THR A 472 -11.07 -8.98 15.03
C THR A 472 -10.57 -9.27 16.44
N LYS A 473 -11.31 -10.09 17.23
CA LYS A 473 -10.87 -10.50 18.56
C LYS A 473 -9.65 -11.41 18.51
N MET A 474 -9.68 -12.39 17.60
CA MET A 474 -8.57 -13.34 17.44
C MET A 474 -7.30 -12.65 16.94
N VAL A 475 -7.41 -11.65 16.06
CA VAL A 475 -6.29 -10.78 15.67
C VAL A 475 -5.71 -10.08 16.89
N GLY A 476 -6.54 -9.46 17.73
CA GLY A 476 -6.08 -8.82 18.97
C GLY A 476 -5.40 -9.79 19.94
N GLU A 477 -5.87 -11.03 20.04
CA GLU A 477 -5.24 -12.08 20.86
C GLU A 477 -3.86 -12.49 20.28
N ALA A 478 -3.73 -12.61 18.96
CA ALA A 478 -2.46 -12.90 18.30
C ALA A 478 -1.45 -11.75 18.47
N GLU A 479 -1.88 -10.49 18.27
CA GLU A 479 -1.05 -9.31 18.51
C GLU A 479 -0.59 -9.21 19.98
N ARG A 480 -1.42 -9.66 20.92
CA ARG A 480 -1.06 -9.71 22.34
C ARG A 480 0.07 -10.69 22.62
N ILE A 481 0.07 -11.86 21.98
CA ILE A 481 1.19 -12.81 22.11
C ILE A 481 2.50 -12.15 21.62
N ILE A 482 2.46 -11.40 20.54
CA ILE A 482 3.62 -10.68 20.01
C ILE A 482 4.11 -9.61 21.01
N SER A 483 3.20 -8.81 21.55
CA SER A 483 3.56 -7.72 22.47
C SER A 483 4.01 -8.21 23.83
N ASP A 484 3.37 -9.25 24.39
CA ASP A 484 3.75 -9.80 25.69
C ASP A 484 5.16 -10.44 25.64
N ASN A 485 5.60 -10.85 24.47
CA ASN A 485 6.98 -11.29 24.20
C ASN A 485 7.91 -10.17 23.74
N MET A 486 7.40 -8.95 23.56
CA MET A 486 8.16 -7.79 23.03
C MET A 486 8.98 -8.12 21.78
N LEU A 487 8.33 -8.70 20.78
CA LEU A 487 8.97 -9.04 19.51
C LEU A 487 8.99 -7.87 18.56
N LEU A 488 7.88 -7.13 18.52
CA LEU A 488 7.70 -5.90 17.75
C LEU A 488 7.24 -4.75 18.63
N VAL A 489 7.63 -3.53 18.26
CA VAL A 489 7.16 -2.28 18.88
C VAL A 489 6.55 -1.40 17.80
N PRO A 490 5.23 -1.30 17.70
CA PRO A 490 4.58 -0.41 16.74
C PRO A 490 4.94 1.04 17.05
N LEU A 491 5.29 1.82 16.04
CA LEU A 491 5.71 3.21 16.18
C LEU A 491 4.69 4.17 15.60
N TYR A 492 4.42 4.08 14.30
CA TYR A 492 3.54 5.01 13.58
C TYR A 492 3.14 4.47 12.20
N SER A 493 2.08 5.05 11.65
CA SER A 493 1.79 5.02 10.21
C SER A 493 2.24 6.33 9.55
N VAL A 494 2.62 6.26 8.27
CA VAL A 494 3.03 7.43 7.49
C VAL A 494 1.82 8.07 6.83
N GLU A 495 1.77 9.41 6.84
CA GLU A 495 0.82 10.19 6.06
C GLU A 495 1.51 10.80 4.84
N ASN A 496 0.80 10.83 3.73
CA ASN A 496 1.21 11.52 2.52
C ASN A 496 0.34 12.75 2.27
N ASN A 497 0.92 13.77 1.67
CA ASN A 497 0.15 14.90 1.16
C ASN A 497 -0.23 14.64 -0.29
N TYR A 498 -1.52 14.81 -0.58
CA TYR A 498 -2.08 14.77 -1.92
C TYR A 498 -2.47 16.19 -2.32
N VAL A 499 -2.03 16.63 -3.48
CA VAL A 499 -2.24 18.01 -3.91
C VAL A 499 -3.04 18.03 -5.19
N PHE A 500 -4.12 18.77 -5.19
CA PHE A 500 -5.03 18.90 -6.32
C PHE A 500 -5.16 20.37 -6.73
N ALA A 501 -5.18 20.66 -8.01
CA ALA A 501 -5.68 21.93 -8.51
C ALA A 501 -7.15 22.10 -8.10
N ASN A 502 -7.60 23.31 -7.76
CA ASN A 502 -8.94 23.53 -7.22
C ASN A 502 -10.08 23.14 -8.19
N ASP A 503 -9.78 23.07 -9.47
CA ASP A 503 -10.70 22.65 -10.54
C ASP A 503 -10.68 21.13 -10.79
N VAL A 504 -9.92 20.35 -10.02
CA VAL A 504 -9.94 18.89 -10.02
C VAL A 504 -10.70 18.40 -8.80
N THR A 505 -11.75 17.61 -9.01
CA THR A 505 -12.60 17.03 -7.96
C THR A 505 -12.87 15.56 -8.22
N GLY A 506 -13.44 14.84 -7.25
CA GLY A 506 -13.92 13.47 -7.43
C GLY A 506 -12.82 12.40 -7.45
N ILE A 507 -11.60 12.71 -7.05
CA ILE A 507 -10.58 11.71 -6.71
C ILE A 507 -10.69 11.47 -5.20
N GLU A 508 -10.95 10.23 -4.81
CA GLU A 508 -11.09 9.86 -3.40
C GLU A 508 -9.99 8.87 -2.98
N ILE A 509 -9.24 9.25 -1.94
CA ILE A 509 -8.18 8.44 -1.36
C ILE A 509 -8.74 7.72 -0.15
N VAL A 510 -8.75 6.39 -0.20
CA VAL A 510 -9.31 5.53 0.84
C VAL A 510 -8.18 4.97 1.71
N GLY A 511 -8.41 4.88 3.01
CA GLY A 511 -7.38 4.54 4.00
C GLY A 511 -6.79 3.12 3.91
N ASN A 512 -7.36 2.25 3.06
CA ASN A 512 -6.90 0.88 2.84
C ASN A 512 -5.98 0.71 1.61
N GLY A 513 -5.46 1.79 1.06
CA GLY A 513 -4.60 1.79 -0.13
C GLY A 513 -5.31 2.01 -1.45
N ALA A 514 -6.64 2.03 -1.47
CA ALA A 514 -7.40 2.28 -2.70
C ALA A 514 -7.53 3.77 -3.02
N VAL A 515 -7.61 4.08 -4.32
CA VAL A 515 -7.96 5.41 -4.83
C VAL A 515 -9.09 5.25 -5.85
N PHE A 516 -10.20 5.92 -5.62
CA PHE A 516 -11.33 5.93 -6.56
C PHE A 516 -11.27 7.16 -7.47
N TYR A 517 -11.34 6.93 -8.76
CA TYR A 517 -11.25 7.94 -9.81
C TYR A 517 -12.57 8.15 -10.57
N ASN A 518 -13.60 7.37 -10.26
CA ASN A 518 -14.86 7.32 -11.04
C ASN A 518 -15.56 8.67 -11.13
N ASP A 519 -15.50 9.47 -10.07
CA ASP A 519 -16.15 10.77 -9.99
C ASP A 519 -15.23 11.93 -10.41
N MET A 520 -14.05 11.62 -10.91
CA MET A 520 -13.02 12.58 -11.32
C MET A 520 -13.50 13.48 -12.45
N LYS A 521 -13.37 14.80 -12.27
CA LYS A 521 -13.75 15.85 -13.21
C LYS A 521 -13.02 17.17 -12.98
#